data_db41914634a6101582da41fa18a091c2
#
_entry.id   db41914634a6101582da41fa18a091c2
#
_cell.length_a   1.000
_cell.length_b   1.000
_cell.length_c   1.000
_cell.angle_alpha   90.00
_cell.angle_beta   90.00
_cell.angle_gamma   90.00
#
_symmetry.space_group_name_H-M   'P 1'
#
loop_
_entity.id
_entity.type
_entity.pdbx_description
1 polymer ?
#
loop_
_entity_poly.entity_id
_entity_poly.type
_entity_poly.pdbx_seq_one_letter_code
_entity_poly.pdbx_strand_id
1 'polypeptide(L)'
;MDMDKIPEKYQEDIKKANVFLKTEGCKTVYLFGSMVTGKIHNNSDIDIGIKGLSPEKFFKVYSKLYMNLDNEFHLVDFDYDHQFFSLLESLGEIVEVG
;
A
#
# COMPACT_ATOMS: atom_id res chain seq x y z
N MET A 1 -2.12 -2.16 -12.94
CA MET A 1 -2.27 -3.27 -12.02
C MET A 1 -3.57 -4.00 -12.28
N ASP A 2 -3.54 -5.32 -12.31
CA ASP A 2 -4.74 -6.13 -12.55
C ASP A 2 -5.39 -6.51 -11.22
N MET A 3 -6.39 -5.75 -10.82
CA MET A 3 -7.12 -5.96 -9.56
C MET A 3 -7.90 -7.28 -9.55
N ASP A 4 -8.22 -7.83 -10.72
CA ASP A 4 -9.00 -9.07 -10.80
C ASP A 4 -8.27 -10.26 -10.19
N LYS A 5 -6.94 -10.19 -10.11
CA LYS A 5 -6.13 -11.25 -9.51
C LYS A 5 -6.05 -11.17 -8.00
N ILE A 6 -6.57 -10.10 -7.40
CA ILE A 6 -6.59 -9.91 -5.95
C ILE A 6 -7.97 -10.29 -5.44
N PRO A 7 -8.07 -11.12 -4.37
CA PRO A 7 -9.38 -11.47 -3.80
C PRO A 7 -10.19 -10.23 -3.43
N GLU A 8 -11.50 -10.31 -3.65
CA GLU A 8 -12.40 -9.16 -3.43
C GLU A 8 -12.29 -8.57 -2.03
N LYS A 9 -12.05 -9.39 -1.03
CA LYS A 9 -11.94 -8.90 0.35
C LYS A 9 -10.82 -7.90 0.57
N TYR A 10 -9.82 -7.89 -0.32
CA TYR A 10 -8.71 -6.93 -0.28
C TYR A 10 -8.92 -5.77 -1.23
N GLN A 11 -9.65 -5.98 -2.33
CA GLN A 11 -9.81 -4.97 -3.37
C GLN A 11 -10.43 -3.68 -2.83
N GLU A 12 -11.46 -3.82 -2.01
CA GLU A 12 -12.18 -2.67 -1.46
C GLU A 12 -11.25 -1.83 -0.56
N ASP A 13 -10.48 -2.49 0.30
CA ASP A 13 -9.53 -1.82 1.17
C ASP A 13 -8.45 -1.10 0.37
N ILE A 14 -7.95 -1.74 -0.70
CA ILE A 14 -6.93 -1.13 -1.55
C ILE A 14 -7.46 0.14 -2.22
N LYS A 15 -8.70 0.10 -2.72
CA LYS A 15 -9.34 1.26 -3.33
C LYS A 15 -9.51 2.40 -2.32
N LYS A 16 -10.01 2.06 -1.13
CA LYS A 16 -10.19 3.06 -0.05
C LYS A 16 -8.86 3.69 0.33
N ALA A 17 -7.84 2.86 0.52
CA ALA A 17 -6.51 3.35 0.90
C ALA A 17 -5.94 4.28 -0.17
N ASN A 18 -6.05 3.90 -1.44
CA ASN A 18 -5.52 4.71 -2.53
C ASN A 18 -6.19 6.09 -2.58
N VAL A 19 -7.52 6.14 -2.53
CA VAL A 19 -8.26 7.39 -2.55
C VAL A 19 -7.89 8.26 -1.36
N PHE A 20 -7.89 7.67 -0.17
CA PHE A 20 -7.60 8.41 1.05
C PHE A 20 -6.17 8.96 1.06
N LEU A 21 -5.18 8.12 0.73
CA LEU A 21 -3.78 8.54 0.74
C LEU A 21 -3.50 9.63 -0.29
N LYS A 22 -4.08 9.52 -1.48
CA LYS A 22 -3.96 10.57 -2.50
C LYS A 22 -4.59 11.88 -2.03
N THR A 23 -5.74 11.80 -1.37
CA THR A 23 -6.43 12.97 -0.82
C THR A 23 -5.57 13.68 0.24
N GLU A 24 -4.81 12.91 1.03
CA GLU A 24 -3.94 13.47 2.07
C GLU A 24 -2.61 14.02 1.53
N GLY A 25 -2.36 13.85 0.26
CA GLY A 25 -1.20 14.46 -0.39
C GLY A 25 -0.13 13.50 -0.92
N CYS A 26 -0.33 12.18 -0.76
CA CYS A 26 0.62 11.22 -1.33
C CYS A 26 0.65 11.37 -2.85
N LYS A 27 1.85 11.50 -3.41
CA LYS A 27 2.02 11.57 -4.86
C LYS A 27 1.84 10.23 -5.51
N THR A 28 2.32 9.18 -4.86
CA THR A 28 2.26 7.82 -5.39
C THR A 28 1.90 6.85 -4.28
N VAL A 29 1.05 5.89 -4.61
CA VAL A 29 0.68 4.77 -3.73
C VAL A 29 1.06 3.48 -4.43
N TYR A 30 1.71 2.58 -3.70
CA TYR A 30 2.18 1.30 -4.23
C TYR A 30 1.62 0.15 -3.43
N LEU A 31 1.53 -1.01 -4.08
CA LEU A 31 1.39 -2.29 -3.40
C LEU A 31 2.67 -3.08 -3.58
N PHE A 32 3.02 -3.88 -2.58
CA PHE A 32 4.15 -4.79 -2.66
C PHE A 32 3.83 -6.07 -1.89
N GLY A 33 4.78 -6.99 -1.82
CA GLY A 33 4.59 -8.23 -1.09
C GLY A 33 3.61 -9.18 -1.75
N SER A 34 2.83 -9.90 -0.94
CA SER A 34 1.96 -10.99 -1.42
C SER A 34 0.91 -10.53 -2.43
N MET A 35 0.43 -9.29 -2.33
CA MET A 35 -0.57 -8.77 -3.28
C MET A 35 0.00 -8.67 -4.70
N VAL A 36 1.30 -8.51 -4.83
CA VAL A 36 1.98 -8.41 -6.12
C VAL A 36 2.51 -9.76 -6.58
N THR A 37 3.10 -10.53 -5.67
CA THR A 37 3.69 -11.84 -6.02
C THR A 37 2.65 -12.93 -6.25
N GLY A 38 1.42 -12.72 -5.82
CA GLY A 38 0.35 -13.70 -5.94
C GLY A 38 0.33 -14.77 -4.85
N LYS A 39 1.21 -14.67 -3.87
CA LYS A 39 1.29 -15.64 -2.76
C LYS A 39 0.33 -15.24 -1.64
N ILE A 40 -0.92 -14.98 -2.00
CA ILE A 40 -1.96 -14.53 -1.08
C ILE A 40 -2.58 -15.74 -0.40
N HIS A 41 -2.77 -15.65 0.92
CA HIS A 41 -3.49 -16.65 1.71
C HIS A 41 -4.49 -15.94 2.63
N ASN A 42 -5.26 -16.72 3.40
CA ASN A 42 -6.38 -16.18 4.18
C ASN A 42 -6.02 -15.08 5.18
N ASN A 43 -4.78 -15.06 5.65
CA ASN A 43 -4.30 -14.08 6.62
C ASN A 43 -3.24 -13.14 6.05
N SER A 44 -3.21 -12.96 4.74
CA SER A 44 -2.27 -12.03 4.11
C SER A 44 -2.58 -10.59 4.50
N ASP A 45 -1.54 -9.82 4.82
CA ASP A 45 -1.66 -8.40 5.06
C ASP A 45 -1.54 -7.64 3.74
N ILE A 46 -2.13 -6.44 3.70
CA ILE A 46 -1.99 -5.56 2.55
C ILE A 46 -0.73 -4.71 2.78
N ASP A 47 0.27 -4.88 1.94
CA ASP A 47 1.51 -4.10 2.05
C ASP A 47 1.43 -2.88 1.14
N ILE A 48 1.37 -1.70 1.75
CA ILE A 48 1.18 -0.42 1.08
C ILE A 48 2.42 0.43 1.25
N GLY A 49 2.93 0.98 0.14
CA GLY A 49 4.03 1.93 0.17
C GLY A 49 3.58 3.28 -0.37
N ILE A 50 4.18 4.35 0.13
CA ILE A 50 3.81 5.71 -0.27
C ILE A 50 5.03 6.56 -0.55
N LYS A 51 4.84 7.56 -1.44
CA LYS A 51 5.80 8.64 -1.67
C LYS A 51 5.07 9.97 -1.72
N GLY A 52 5.76 11.02 -1.29
CA GLY A 52 5.27 12.39 -1.41
C GLY A 52 4.40 12.87 -0.26
N LEU A 53 4.28 12.08 0.80
CA LEU A 53 3.52 12.50 1.98
C LEU A 53 4.42 13.29 2.93
N SER A 54 3.91 14.43 3.45
CA SER A 54 4.61 15.16 4.49
C SER A 54 4.80 14.28 5.73
N PRO A 55 6.03 14.18 6.27
CA PRO A 55 6.31 13.24 7.37
C PRO A 55 5.40 13.40 8.60
N GLU A 56 5.01 14.62 8.92
CA GLU A 56 4.14 14.89 10.08
C GLU A 56 2.73 14.31 9.90
N LYS A 57 2.34 13.96 8.68
CA LYS A 57 1.04 13.34 8.41
C LYS A 57 1.02 11.83 8.53
N PHE A 58 2.18 11.19 8.67
CA PHE A 58 2.28 9.74 8.61
C PHE A 58 1.37 9.05 9.63
N PHE A 59 1.48 9.45 10.90
CA PHE A 59 0.67 8.81 11.95
C PHE A 59 -0.82 9.10 11.78
N LYS A 60 -1.16 10.27 11.28
CA LYS A 60 -2.56 10.61 11.00
C LYS A 60 -3.14 9.66 9.95
N VAL A 61 -2.44 9.49 8.83
CA VAL A 61 -2.95 8.61 7.76
C VAL A 61 -2.94 7.15 8.20
N TYR A 62 -1.93 6.72 8.96
CA TYR A 62 -1.88 5.37 9.51
C TYR A 62 -3.12 5.10 10.38
N SER A 63 -3.41 6.01 11.30
CA SER A 63 -4.56 5.87 12.21
C SER A 63 -5.88 5.81 11.44
N LYS A 64 -6.04 6.63 10.41
CA LYS A 64 -7.24 6.63 9.58
C LYS A 64 -7.39 5.32 8.81
N LEU A 65 -6.31 4.80 8.25
CA LEU A 65 -6.36 3.50 7.59
C LEU A 65 -6.72 2.39 8.57
N TYR A 66 -6.11 2.41 9.75
CA TYR A 66 -6.39 1.43 10.79
C TYR A 66 -7.87 1.40 11.17
N MET A 67 -8.51 2.57 11.23
CA MET A 67 -9.92 2.68 11.61
C MET A 67 -10.88 2.36 10.47
N ASN A 68 -10.45 2.39 9.22
CA ASN A 68 -11.34 2.29 8.07
C ASN A 68 -11.15 1.05 7.21
N LEU A 69 -9.99 0.40 7.27
CA LEU A 69 -9.76 -0.82 6.50
C LEU A 69 -10.23 -2.04 7.28
N ASP A 70 -10.75 -3.02 6.57
CA ASP A 70 -11.24 -4.27 7.16
C ASP A 70 -10.13 -5.28 7.40
N ASN A 71 -9.04 -5.19 6.64
CA ASN A 71 -7.92 -6.13 6.70
C ASN A 71 -6.71 -5.51 7.37
N GLU A 72 -5.82 -6.35 7.87
CA GLU A 72 -4.54 -5.89 8.38
C GLU A 72 -3.67 -5.36 7.24
N PHE A 73 -2.86 -4.36 7.55
CA PHE A 73 -2.00 -3.74 6.54
C PHE A 73 -0.69 -3.28 7.16
N HIS A 74 0.31 -3.09 6.29
CA HIS A 74 1.55 -2.42 6.63
C HIS A 74 1.68 -1.17 5.75
N LEU A 75 2.12 -0.07 6.35
CA LEU A 75 2.32 1.19 5.62
C LEU A 75 3.78 1.60 5.73
N VAL A 76 4.44 1.71 4.59
CA VAL A 76 5.86 2.06 4.51
C VAL A 76 6.02 3.35 3.73
N ASP A 77 6.77 4.30 4.30
CA ASP A 77 7.13 5.55 3.63
C ASP A 77 8.43 5.32 2.84
N PHE A 78 8.31 5.22 1.52
CA PHE A 78 9.46 4.94 0.64
C PHE A 78 10.37 6.17 0.43
N ASP A 79 9.93 7.36 0.80
CA ASP A 79 10.84 8.52 0.82
C ASP A 79 11.82 8.39 1.98
N TYR A 80 11.39 7.78 3.06
CA TYR A 80 12.26 7.48 4.20
C TYR A 80 13.07 6.22 3.93
N ASP A 81 12.39 5.13 3.54
CA ASP A 81 13.03 3.83 3.30
C ASP A 81 13.22 3.58 1.80
N HIS A 82 14.02 4.45 1.18
CA HIS A 82 14.27 4.38 -0.25
C HIS A 82 15.11 3.16 -0.66
N GLN A 83 15.90 2.60 0.25
CA GLN A 83 16.68 1.39 -0.04
C GLN A 83 15.75 0.19 -0.20
N PHE A 84 14.73 0.08 0.65
CA PHE A 84 13.73 -0.98 0.53
C PHE A 84 12.95 -0.84 -0.78
N PHE A 85 12.58 0.37 -1.14
CA PHE A 85 11.91 0.64 -2.42
C PHE A 85 12.76 0.16 -3.60
N SER A 86 14.05 0.49 -3.61
CA SER A 86 14.96 0.09 -4.68
C SER A 86 15.10 -1.43 -4.77
N LEU A 87 15.13 -2.11 -3.63
CA LEU A 87 15.18 -3.57 -3.59
C LEU A 87 13.92 -4.16 -4.23
N LEU A 88 12.73 -3.68 -3.84
CA LEU A 88 11.47 -4.17 -4.38
C LEU A 88 11.39 -3.94 -5.88
N GLU A 89 11.84 -2.77 -6.36
CA GLU A 89 11.88 -2.50 -7.80
C GLU A 89 12.77 -3.49 -8.53
N SER A 90 13.96 -3.75 -8.00
CA SER A 90 14.91 -4.67 -8.63
C SER A 90 14.39 -6.10 -8.68
N LEU A 91 13.54 -6.49 -7.73
CA LEU A 91 12.92 -7.81 -7.69
C LEU A 91 11.63 -7.88 -8.52
N GLY A 92 11.11 -6.76 -8.99
CA GLY A 92 9.84 -6.72 -9.70
C GLY A 92 8.65 -7.02 -8.80
N GLU A 93 8.75 -6.74 -7.50
CA GLU A 93 7.73 -7.08 -6.51
C GLU A 93 6.96 -5.87 -6.00
N ILE A 94 6.84 -4.84 -6.84
CA ILE A 94 6.12 -3.62 -6.48
C ILE A 94 5.33 -3.13 -7.70
N VAL A 95 4.13 -2.62 -7.46
CA VAL A 95 3.31 -1.99 -8.50
C VAL A 95 2.70 -0.70 -7.97
N GLU A 96 2.56 0.27 -8.86
CA GLU A 96 1.89 1.53 -8.56
C GLU A 96 0.38 1.33 -8.68
N VAL A 97 -0.36 1.88 -7.71
CA VAL A 97 -1.82 1.80 -7.69
C VAL A 97 -2.41 3.08 -8.26
N GLY A 98 -3.20 2.93 -9.29
CA GLY A 98 -3.98 4.01 -9.89
C GLY A 98 -3.27 5.27 -10.24
#